data_a3eb360bdfd5e5dea69961f9f9135d6a
#
_entry.id   a3eb360bdfd5e5dea69961f9f9135d6a
#
_cell.length_a   1.000
_cell.length_b   1.000
_cell.length_c   1.000
_cell.angle_alpha   90.00
_cell.angle_beta   90.00
_cell.angle_gamma   90.00
#
_symmetry.space_group_name_H-M   'P 1'
#
loop_
_entity.id
_entity.type
_entity.pdbx_description
1 polymer ?
#
loop_
_entity_poly.entity_id
_entity_poly.type
_entity_poly.pdbx_seq_one_letter_code
_entity_poly.pdbx_strand_id
1 'polypeptide(L)'
;VLMPVHVGRPSSLKLIREAYKKKKEVALFSQKQAETEFPEKDDLHKYGTIAKILRILEMPDNNVTVIFQGLVRCELKQIVQDAPYIKAEVELAREDRPEKDDKNFQVLADTCKEYAITLLKLSELKDEATFAIRNIPNATASINFISNNISLSVKQKNELLSCSSILDRGQLLLRML
;
A
#
# COMPACT_ATOMS: atom_id res chain seq x y z
N VAL A 1 -3.97 0.95 -6.89
CA VAL A 1 -4.64 1.37 -5.65
C VAL A 1 -4.42 2.86 -5.46
N LEU A 2 -5.48 3.58 -5.09
CA LEU A 2 -5.43 5.01 -4.74
C LEU A 2 -5.43 5.12 -3.21
N MET A 3 -4.59 6.00 -2.67
CA MET A 3 -4.47 6.17 -1.23
C MET A 3 -4.28 7.65 -0.86
N PRO A 4 -5.19 8.23 -0.05
CA PRO A 4 -4.98 9.53 0.56
C PRO A 4 -4.04 9.39 1.77
N VAL A 5 -3.05 10.26 1.87
CA VAL A 5 -2.10 10.30 3.00
C VAL A 5 -1.98 11.72 3.51
N HIS A 6 -2.12 11.90 4.82
CA HIS A 6 -1.84 13.17 5.48
C HIS A 6 -0.33 13.36 5.63
N VAL A 7 0.16 14.50 5.18
CA VAL A 7 1.59 14.86 5.22
C VAL A 7 1.77 16.09 6.09
N GLY A 8 2.44 15.93 7.23
CA GLY A 8 2.66 17.02 8.18
C GLY A 8 4.12 17.41 8.38
N ARG A 9 5.07 16.49 8.13
CA ARG A 9 6.50 16.78 8.35
C ARG A 9 7.04 17.72 7.28
N PRO A 10 7.79 18.79 7.66
CA PRO A 10 8.34 19.75 6.70
C PRO A 10 9.22 19.13 5.62
N SER A 11 10.05 18.13 5.98
CA SER A 11 10.88 17.40 5.02
C SER A 11 10.05 16.63 3.98
N SER A 12 8.99 15.96 4.44
CA SER A 12 8.06 15.23 3.56
C SER A 12 7.28 16.18 2.65
N LEU A 13 6.82 17.32 3.15
CA LEU A 13 6.14 18.34 2.35
C LEU A 13 7.06 18.89 1.25
N LYS A 14 8.32 19.16 1.57
CA LYS A 14 9.31 19.62 0.60
C LYS A 14 9.52 18.58 -0.50
N LEU A 15 9.74 17.32 -0.13
CA LEU A 15 9.88 16.21 -1.08
C LEU A 15 8.66 16.09 -2.00
N ILE A 16 7.45 16.09 -1.44
CA ILE A 16 6.21 15.94 -2.19
C ILE A 16 6.01 17.08 -3.20
N ARG A 17 6.23 18.32 -2.79
CA ARG A 17 6.10 19.48 -3.68
C ARG A 17 7.11 19.44 -4.82
N GLU A 18 8.37 19.11 -4.53
CA GLU A 18 9.40 18.97 -5.56
C GLU A 18 9.11 17.82 -6.53
N ALA A 19 8.73 16.65 -6.00
CA ALA A 19 8.42 15.48 -6.83
C ALA A 19 7.19 15.75 -7.72
N TYR A 20 6.15 16.37 -7.19
CA TYR A 20 4.95 16.73 -7.94
C TYR A 20 5.25 17.72 -9.07
N LYS A 21 6.01 18.78 -8.76
CA LYS A 21 6.42 19.78 -9.77
C LYS A 21 7.25 19.16 -10.90
N LYS A 22 8.14 18.23 -10.55
CA LYS A 22 9.01 17.53 -11.51
C LYS A 22 8.35 16.30 -12.14
N LYS A 23 7.11 15.97 -11.79
CA LYS A 23 6.38 14.77 -12.22
C LYS A 23 7.16 13.47 -11.95
N LYS A 24 7.87 13.42 -10.81
CA LYS A 24 8.63 12.25 -10.37
C LYS A 24 7.81 11.36 -9.48
N GLU A 25 8.10 10.07 -9.54
CA GLU A 25 7.58 9.07 -8.61
C GLU A 25 8.32 9.16 -7.27
N VAL A 26 7.67 8.67 -6.22
CA VAL A 26 8.22 8.57 -4.88
C VAL A 26 8.10 7.15 -4.37
N ALA A 27 9.00 6.75 -3.47
CA ALA A 27 8.90 5.48 -2.77
C ALA A 27 8.27 5.70 -1.38
N LEU A 28 7.24 4.92 -1.06
CA LEU A 28 6.52 4.97 0.20
C LEU A 28 6.91 3.76 1.04
N PHE A 29 7.42 4.01 2.24
CA PHE A 29 7.78 2.99 3.22
C PHE A 29 7.10 3.29 4.56
N SER A 30 6.58 2.26 5.21
CA SER A 30 6.03 2.39 6.56
C SER A 30 7.16 2.35 7.59
N GLN A 31 7.05 3.18 8.61
CA GLN A 31 7.91 3.11 9.79
C GLN A 31 7.48 1.95 10.69
N LYS A 32 8.44 1.33 11.38
CA LYS A 32 8.17 0.31 12.40
C LYS A 32 7.55 0.93 13.65
N GLN A 33 7.99 2.15 13.99
CA GLN A 33 7.46 2.96 15.08
C GLN A 33 7.06 4.33 14.53
N ALA A 34 5.80 4.72 14.71
CA ALA A 34 5.26 5.95 14.16
C ALA A 34 5.88 7.22 14.76
N GLU A 35 6.33 7.12 16.02
CA GLU A 35 6.89 8.21 16.81
C GLU A 35 8.30 8.61 16.41
N THR A 36 9.01 7.78 15.63
CA THR A 36 10.37 8.09 15.17
C THR A 36 10.34 9.31 14.25
N GLU A 37 10.90 10.42 14.70
CA GLU A 37 10.87 11.69 13.96
C GLU A 37 11.86 11.69 12.79
N PHE A 38 13.05 11.13 13.00
CA PHE A 38 14.11 11.00 11.98
C PHE A 38 14.44 9.53 11.78
N PRO A 39 13.65 8.82 10.94
CA PRO A 39 13.84 7.39 10.75
C PRO A 39 15.11 7.09 9.95
N GLU A 40 15.90 6.17 10.45
CA GLU A 40 16.99 5.53 9.74
C GLU A 40 16.48 4.30 8.95
N LYS A 41 17.37 3.65 8.21
CA LYS A 41 17.01 2.46 7.42
C LYS A 41 16.35 1.36 8.26
N ASP A 42 16.87 1.09 9.45
CA ASP A 42 16.38 0.03 10.33
C ASP A 42 15.03 0.35 10.99
N ASP A 43 14.63 1.62 11.00
CA ASP A 43 13.32 2.08 11.46
C ASP A 43 12.21 1.90 10.41
N LEU A 44 12.60 1.61 9.17
CA LEU A 44 11.69 1.41 8.06
C LEU A 44 11.44 -0.08 7.80
N HIS A 45 10.25 -0.41 7.31
CA HIS A 45 10.02 -1.74 6.76
C HIS A 45 10.78 -1.92 5.45
N LYS A 46 11.24 -3.13 5.21
CA LYS A 46 12.08 -3.48 4.06
C LYS A 46 11.37 -3.27 2.72
N TYR A 47 10.08 -3.58 2.66
CA TYR A 47 9.28 -3.45 1.44
C TYR A 47 8.39 -2.21 1.49
N GLY A 48 8.31 -1.55 0.36
CA GLY A 48 7.51 -0.37 0.12
C GLY A 48 6.87 -0.38 -1.26
N THR A 49 6.37 0.77 -1.66
CA THR A 49 5.67 0.93 -2.94
C THR A 49 6.15 2.18 -3.66
N ILE A 50 6.54 2.03 -4.91
CA ILE A 50 6.72 3.16 -5.82
C ILE A 50 5.34 3.71 -6.16
N ALA A 51 5.14 5.00 -5.97
CA ALA A 51 3.87 5.66 -6.16
C ALA A 51 4.01 6.96 -6.94
N LYS A 52 2.97 7.27 -7.70
CA LYS A 52 2.80 8.54 -8.38
C LYS A 52 1.93 9.46 -7.53
N ILE A 53 2.33 10.73 -7.43
CA ILE A 53 1.52 11.76 -6.79
C ILE A 53 0.49 12.24 -7.81
N LEU A 54 -0.80 12.03 -7.52
CA LEU A 54 -1.89 12.47 -8.40
C LEU A 54 -2.33 13.88 -8.06
N ARG A 55 -2.51 14.19 -6.78
CA ARG A 55 -2.95 15.50 -6.30
C ARG A 55 -2.36 15.81 -4.94
N ILE A 56 -2.18 17.10 -4.69
CA ILE A 56 -1.89 17.68 -3.38
C ILE A 56 -3.08 18.54 -3.02
N LEU A 57 -3.72 18.27 -1.89
CA LEU A 57 -4.87 18.99 -1.36
C LEU A 57 -4.41 19.75 -0.11
N GLU A 58 -4.38 21.07 -0.20
CA GLU A 58 -4.08 21.94 0.93
C GLU A 58 -5.40 22.35 1.58
N MET A 59 -5.55 22.02 2.86
CA MET A 59 -6.75 22.33 3.64
C MET A 59 -6.59 23.65 4.36
N PRO A 60 -7.71 24.36 4.71
CA PRO A 60 -7.65 25.68 5.37
C PRO A 60 -6.92 25.68 6.72
N ASP A 61 -6.81 24.52 7.37
CA ASP A 61 -6.13 24.31 8.65
C ASP A 61 -4.64 23.97 8.51
N ASN A 62 -4.03 24.25 7.36
CA ASN A 62 -2.66 23.91 6.98
C ASN A 62 -2.35 22.41 6.93
N ASN A 63 -3.34 21.55 7.00
CA ASN A 63 -3.17 20.14 6.75
C ASN A 63 -3.03 19.88 5.25
N VAL A 64 -2.07 19.04 4.88
CA VAL A 64 -1.84 18.63 3.49
C VAL A 64 -2.19 17.16 3.34
N THR A 65 -3.12 16.89 2.42
CA THR A 65 -3.45 15.52 2.02
C THR A 65 -2.95 15.27 0.60
N VAL A 66 -2.22 14.21 0.41
CA VAL A 66 -1.66 13.81 -0.88
C VAL A 66 -2.36 12.55 -1.36
N ILE A 67 -2.84 12.56 -2.60
CA ILE A 67 -3.43 11.39 -3.24
C ILE A 67 -2.34 10.68 -4.02
N PHE A 68 -1.99 9.48 -3.57
CA PHE A 68 -1.04 8.61 -4.24
C PHE A 68 -1.72 7.52 -5.06
N GLN A 69 -1.10 7.17 -6.17
CA GLN A 69 -1.39 5.95 -6.91
C GLN A 69 -0.21 5.00 -6.78
N GLY A 70 -0.41 3.88 -6.10
CA GLY A 70 0.58 2.81 -6.02
C GLY A 70 0.79 2.15 -7.38
N LEU A 71 2.04 1.99 -7.80
CA LEU A 71 2.44 1.45 -9.09
C LEU A 71 3.03 0.04 -8.94
N VAL A 72 4.14 -0.08 -8.21
CA VAL A 72 4.90 -1.33 -8.09
C VAL A 72 5.55 -1.43 -6.72
N ARG A 73 5.71 -2.64 -6.22
CA ARG A 73 6.44 -2.93 -4.98
C ARG A 73 7.94 -2.69 -5.17
N CYS A 74 8.59 -2.25 -4.12
CA CYS A 74 10.05 -2.09 -4.10
C CYS A 74 10.64 -2.53 -2.77
N GLU A 75 11.93 -2.85 -2.80
CA GLU A 75 12.74 -3.18 -1.64
C GLU A 75 13.73 -2.05 -1.35
N LEU A 76 13.80 -1.62 -0.09
CA LEU A 76 14.76 -0.62 0.36
C LEU A 76 16.16 -1.24 0.44
N LYS A 77 17.12 -0.70 -0.29
CA LYS A 77 18.52 -1.15 -0.25
C LYS A 77 19.35 -0.29 0.70
N GLN A 78 19.42 0.99 0.47
CA GLN A 78 20.16 1.92 1.33
C GLN A 78 19.61 3.34 1.25
N ILE A 79 19.80 4.10 2.32
CA ILE A 79 19.57 5.55 2.34
C ILE A 79 20.85 6.22 1.85
N VAL A 80 20.72 7.08 0.83
CA VAL A 80 21.85 7.78 0.21
C VAL A 80 21.90 9.27 0.55
N GLN A 81 20.82 9.81 1.11
CA GLN A 81 20.69 11.20 1.56
C GLN A 81 19.64 11.31 2.66
N ASP A 82 19.92 12.09 3.70
CA ASP A 82 19.00 12.34 4.81
C ASP A 82 18.34 13.72 4.75
N ALA A 83 19.08 14.72 4.26
CA ALA A 83 18.61 16.11 4.20
C ALA A 83 18.70 16.67 2.77
N PRO A 84 17.74 17.53 2.35
CA PRO A 84 16.62 18.10 3.10
C PRO A 84 15.44 17.14 3.28
N TYR A 85 15.48 15.99 2.62
CA TYR A 85 14.57 14.86 2.75
C TYR A 85 15.31 13.57 2.38
N ILE A 86 14.78 12.45 2.82
CA ILE A 86 15.38 11.13 2.57
C ILE A 86 15.34 10.80 1.08
N LYS A 87 16.50 10.39 0.54
CA LYS A 87 16.60 9.67 -0.73
C LYS A 87 17.21 8.30 -0.49
N ALA A 88 16.71 7.32 -1.20
CA ALA A 88 17.13 5.94 -1.04
C ALA A 88 17.33 5.26 -2.40
N GLU A 89 18.20 4.27 -2.41
CA GLU A 89 18.25 3.28 -3.48
C GLU A 89 17.23 2.19 -3.18
N VAL A 90 16.42 1.89 -4.17
CA VAL A 90 15.39 0.85 -4.12
C VAL A 90 15.53 -0.08 -5.31
N GLU A 91 15.15 -1.35 -5.10
CA GLU A 91 15.07 -2.34 -6.15
C GLU A 91 13.61 -2.72 -6.37
N LEU A 92 13.18 -2.82 -7.62
CA LEU A 92 11.82 -3.26 -7.94
C LEU A 92 11.62 -4.71 -7.47
N ALA A 93 10.63 -4.94 -6.63
CA ALA A 93 10.30 -6.26 -6.13
C ALA A 93 9.46 -7.01 -7.17
N ARG A 94 10.01 -8.12 -7.68
CA ARG A 94 9.27 -9.02 -8.58
C ARG A 94 8.05 -9.59 -7.87
N GLU A 95 7.01 -9.87 -8.63
CA GLU A 95 5.81 -10.54 -8.17
C GLU A 95 5.60 -11.80 -8.98
N ASP A 96 5.66 -12.94 -8.30
CA ASP A 96 5.36 -14.23 -8.89
C ASP A 96 3.85 -14.36 -9.00
N ARG A 97 3.37 -14.58 -10.22
CA ARG A 97 1.94 -14.71 -10.53
C ARG A 97 1.65 -16.12 -11.01
N PRO A 98 0.56 -16.73 -10.52
CA PRO A 98 0.10 -17.99 -11.06
C PRO A 98 -0.31 -17.83 -12.53
N GLU A 99 -0.46 -18.94 -13.23
CA GLU A 99 -0.97 -18.93 -14.59
C GLU A 99 -2.35 -18.26 -14.66
N LYS A 100 -2.67 -17.68 -15.82
CA LYS A 100 -3.87 -16.84 -15.98
C LYS A 100 -5.16 -17.58 -15.64
N ASP A 101 -5.19 -18.90 -15.89
CA ASP A 101 -6.35 -19.76 -15.70
C ASP A 101 -6.21 -20.71 -14.48
N ASP A 102 -5.35 -20.36 -13.51
CA ASP A 102 -5.21 -21.13 -12.29
C ASP A 102 -6.50 -21.09 -11.46
N LYS A 103 -7.23 -22.20 -11.51
CA LYS A 103 -8.51 -22.38 -10.81
C LYS A 103 -8.36 -22.30 -9.30
N ASN A 104 -7.25 -22.80 -8.74
CA ASN A 104 -7.02 -22.78 -7.30
C ASN A 104 -6.82 -21.35 -6.81
N PHE A 105 -6.09 -20.55 -7.58
CA PHE A 105 -5.91 -19.13 -7.27
C PHE A 105 -7.22 -18.36 -7.40
N GLN A 106 -8.05 -18.67 -8.39
CA GLN A 106 -9.36 -18.05 -8.52
C GLN A 106 -10.26 -18.38 -7.33
N VAL A 107 -10.32 -19.65 -6.91
CA VAL A 107 -11.09 -20.09 -5.73
C VAL A 107 -10.59 -19.40 -4.47
N LEU A 108 -9.27 -19.28 -4.28
CA LEU A 108 -8.68 -18.56 -3.14
C LEU A 108 -9.14 -17.11 -3.12
N ALA A 109 -9.08 -16.40 -4.24
CA ALA A 109 -9.48 -15.00 -4.33
C ALA A 109 -10.98 -14.81 -4.06
N ASP A 110 -11.83 -15.70 -4.58
CA ASP A 110 -13.27 -15.67 -4.36
C ASP A 110 -13.60 -15.96 -2.87
N THR A 111 -12.90 -16.90 -2.25
CA THR A 111 -13.00 -17.15 -0.81
C THR A 111 -12.63 -15.91 0.01
N CYS A 112 -11.52 -15.24 -0.32
CA CYS A 112 -11.13 -13.99 0.33
C CYS A 112 -12.21 -12.90 0.17
N LYS A 113 -12.86 -12.79 -1.02
CA LYS A 113 -13.96 -11.85 -1.24
C LYS A 113 -15.15 -12.15 -0.32
N GLU A 114 -15.55 -13.41 -0.19
CA GLU A 114 -16.69 -13.82 0.65
C GLU A 114 -16.43 -13.51 2.12
N TYR A 115 -15.23 -13.82 2.64
CA TYR A 115 -14.87 -13.49 4.01
C TYR A 115 -14.82 -11.98 4.25
N ALA A 116 -14.20 -11.22 3.34
CA ALA A 116 -14.13 -9.77 3.42
C ALA A 116 -15.54 -9.14 3.41
N ILE A 117 -16.46 -9.62 2.56
CA ILE A 117 -17.85 -9.18 2.54
C ILE A 117 -18.57 -9.53 3.84
N THR A 118 -18.30 -10.70 4.41
CA THR A 118 -18.90 -11.12 5.69
C THR A 118 -18.44 -10.20 6.82
N LEU A 119 -17.15 -9.84 6.88
CA LEU A 119 -16.62 -8.87 7.84
C LEU A 119 -17.24 -7.48 7.68
N LEU A 120 -17.41 -7.02 6.44
CA LEU A 120 -18.03 -5.73 6.15
C LEU A 120 -19.51 -5.67 6.57
N LYS A 121 -20.24 -6.77 6.48
CA LYS A 121 -21.64 -6.84 6.96
C LYS A 121 -21.78 -6.61 8.47
N LEU A 122 -20.70 -6.76 9.23
CA LEU A 122 -20.65 -6.46 10.66
C LEU A 122 -20.32 -4.99 10.93
N SER A 123 -19.98 -4.21 9.92
CA SER A 123 -19.67 -2.78 9.98
C SER A 123 -20.80 -1.92 9.40
N GLU A 124 -20.78 -0.62 9.66
CA GLU A 124 -21.80 0.32 9.14
C GLU A 124 -21.64 0.64 7.62
N LEU A 125 -20.50 0.32 7.02
CA LEU A 125 -20.17 0.62 5.61
C LEU A 125 -20.56 -0.52 4.64
N LYS A 126 -21.81 -1.00 4.71
CA LYS A 126 -22.20 -2.31 4.16
C LYS A 126 -22.28 -2.37 2.63
N ASP A 127 -22.93 -1.42 1.99
CA ASP A 127 -23.40 -1.63 0.61
C ASP A 127 -22.38 -1.23 -0.45
N GLU A 128 -21.76 -0.07 -0.33
CA GLU A 128 -20.79 0.43 -1.31
C GLU A 128 -19.50 -0.43 -1.36
N ALA A 129 -18.97 -0.78 -0.18
CA ALA A 129 -17.75 -1.60 -0.09
C ALA A 129 -18.00 -3.03 -0.58
N THR A 130 -19.18 -3.61 -0.29
CA THR A 130 -19.58 -4.92 -0.79
C THR A 130 -19.70 -4.91 -2.31
N PHE A 131 -20.35 -3.88 -2.87
CA PHE A 131 -20.43 -3.70 -4.32
C PHE A 131 -19.05 -3.57 -4.97
N ALA A 132 -18.15 -2.78 -4.37
CA ALA A 132 -16.80 -2.61 -4.87
C ALA A 132 -16.04 -3.94 -4.92
N ILE A 133 -16.08 -4.74 -3.84
CA ILE A 133 -15.39 -6.04 -3.77
C ILE A 133 -15.94 -7.02 -4.81
N ARG A 134 -17.25 -7.10 -4.97
CA ARG A 134 -17.89 -8.02 -5.94
C ARG A 134 -17.50 -7.72 -7.38
N ASN A 135 -17.30 -6.46 -7.72
CA ASN A 135 -17.02 -6.02 -9.09
C ASN A 135 -15.53 -5.93 -9.45
N ILE A 136 -14.63 -6.43 -8.59
CA ILE A 136 -13.20 -6.45 -8.90
C ILE A 136 -12.95 -7.46 -10.04
N PRO A 137 -12.23 -7.04 -11.11
CA PRO A 137 -12.22 -7.78 -12.39
C PRO A 137 -11.42 -9.07 -12.37
N ASN A 138 -10.44 -9.24 -11.47
CA ASN A 138 -9.58 -10.43 -11.46
C ASN A 138 -9.05 -10.76 -10.04
N ALA A 139 -8.57 -12.00 -9.89
CA ALA A 139 -8.09 -12.54 -8.62
C ALA A 139 -6.95 -11.71 -7.98
N THR A 140 -5.94 -11.33 -8.76
CA THR A 140 -4.82 -10.49 -8.27
C THR A 140 -5.30 -9.15 -7.75
N ALA A 141 -6.18 -8.48 -8.50
CA ALA A 141 -6.76 -7.20 -8.08
C ALA A 141 -7.59 -7.37 -6.80
N SER A 142 -8.31 -8.49 -6.65
CA SER A 142 -9.10 -8.80 -5.45
C SER A 142 -8.22 -8.94 -4.21
N ILE A 143 -7.18 -9.76 -4.28
CA ILE A 143 -6.24 -9.92 -3.17
C ILE A 143 -5.63 -8.59 -2.77
N ASN A 144 -5.14 -7.80 -3.73
CA ASN A 144 -4.52 -6.51 -3.44
C ASN A 144 -5.52 -5.49 -2.90
N PHE A 145 -6.74 -5.43 -3.43
CA PHE A 145 -7.77 -4.52 -2.96
C PHE A 145 -8.19 -4.84 -1.51
N ILE A 146 -8.47 -6.10 -1.22
CA ILE A 146 -8.88 -6.55 0.11
C ILE A 146 -7.75 -6.29 1.11
N SER A 147 -6.51 -6.68 0.80
CA SER A 147 -5.33 -6.44 1.65
C SER A 147 -5.17 -4.96 2.04
N ASN A 148 -5.50 -4.05 1.12
CA ASN A 148 -5.39 -2.61 1.38
C ASN A 148 -6.53 -2.07 2.24
N ASN A 149 -7.75 -2.58 2.09
CA ASN A 149 -8.96 -1.96 2.63
C ASN A 149 -9.49 -2.59 3.92
N ILE A 150 -9.06 -3.80 4.30
CA ILE A 150 -9.44 -4.39 5.58
C ILE A 150 -8.65 -3.78 6.74
N SER A 151 -9.23 -3.84 7.94
CA SER A 151 -8.63 -3.34 9.17
C SER A 151 -7.53 -4.28 9.66
N LEU A 152 -6.30 -4.04 9.22
CA LEU A 152 -5.10 -4.73 9.65
C LEU A 152 -4.11 -3.75 10.26
N SER A 153 -3.28 -4.23 11.18
CA SER A 153 -2.14 -3.48 11.71
C SER A 153 -1.12 -3.18 10.60
N VAL A 154 -0.29 -2.14 10.80
CA VAL A 154 0.81 -1.82 9.87
C VAL A 154 1.73 -3.02 9.67
N LYS A 155 2.04 -3.77 10.73
CA LYS A 155 2.84 -4.99 10.67
C LYS A 155 2.21 -6.03 9.73
N GLN A 156 0.93 -6.35 9.92
CA GLN A 156 0.22 -7.32 9.07
C GLN A 156 0.15 -6.87 7.60
N LYS A 157 -0.10 -5.58 7.35
CA LYS A 157 -0.08 -5.03 5.97
C LYS A 157 1.30 -5.14 5.34
N ASN A 158 2.37 -4.93 6.12
CA ASN A 158 3.74 -5.12 5.62
C ASN A 158 4.09 -6.60 5.40
N GLU A 159 3.59 -7.52 6.22
CA GLU A 159 3.73 -8.97 5.96
C GLU A 159 3.11 -9.36 4.62
N LEU A 160 1.88 -8.89 4.34
CA LEU A 160 1.24 -9.09 3.03
C LEU A 160 2.04 -8.45 1.89
N LEU A 161 2.55 -7.23 2.08
CA LEU A 161 3.36 -6.52 1.08
C LEU A 161 4.69 -7.24 0.80
N SER A 162 5.26 -7.94 1.80
CA SER A 162 6.53 -8.67 1.67
C SER A 162 6.42 -9.95 0.85
N CYS A 163 5.22 -10.54 0.72
CA CYS A 163 5.02 -11.74 -0.09
C CYS A 163 5.37 -11.48 -1.55
N SER A 164 6.36 -12.19 -2.09
CA SER A 164 6.74 -12.13 -3.50
C SER A 164 5.71 -12.81 -4.41
N SER A 165 5.13 -13.92 -3.94
CA SER A 165 4.06 -14.63 -4.62
C SER A 165 2.69 -14.04 -4.27
N ILE A 166 1.88 -13.76 -5.29
CA ILE A 166 0.50 -13.31 -5.08
C ILE A 166 -0.38 -14.43 -4.50
N LEU A 167 -0.04 -15.69 -4.77
CA LEU A 167 -0.70 -16.85 -4.19
C LEU A 167 -0.46 -16.91 -2.68
N ASP A 168 0.81 -16.78 -2.24
CA ASP A 168 1.17 -16.78 -0.82
C ASP A 168 0.54 -15.60 -0.08
N ARG A 169 0.49 -14.42 -0.74
CA ARG A 169 -0.21 -13.24 -0.22
C ARG A 169 -1.70 -13.53 -0.01
N GLY A 170 -2.35 -14.18 -0.97
CA GLY A 170 -3.75 -14.58 -0.86
C GLY A 170 -3.99 -15.57 0.28
N GLN A 171 -3.12 -16.57 0.44
CA GLN A 171 -3.20 -17.52 1.55
C GLN A 171 -2.97 -16.85 2.91
N LEU A 172 -2.01 -15.93 2.99
CA LEU A 172 -1.75 -15.16 4.20
C LEU A 172 -2.94 -14.24 4.53
N LEU A 173 -3.49 -13.56 3.52
CA LEU A 173 -4.68 -12.73 3.65
C LEU A 173 -5.86 -13.54 4.19
N LEU A 174 -6.12 -14.72 3.63
CA LEU A 174 -7.22 -15.59 4.09
C LEU A 174 -7.08 -15.98 5.57
N ARG A 175 -5.85 -16.16 6.06
CA ARG A 175 -5.61 -16.42 7.50
C ARG A 175 -5.85 -15.20 8.39
N MET A 176 -5.83 -14.01 7.83
CA MET A 176 -6.04 -12.75 8.56
C MET A 176 -7.51 -12.28 8.53
N LEU A 177 -8.30 -12.83 7.60
CA LEU A 177 -9.74 -12.59 7.50
C LEU A 177 -10.54 -13.46 8.47
#